data_245a21ec3df615a65f26e47aac053dff
#
_entry.id   245a21ec3df615a65f26e47aac053dff
#
_cell.length_a   1.000
_cell.length_b   1.000
_cell.length_c   1.000
_cell.angle_alpha   90.00
_cell.angle_beta   90.00
_cell.angle_gamma   90.00
#
_symmetry.space_group_name_H-M   'P 1'
#
loop_
_entity.id
_entity.type
_entity.pdbx_description
1 polymer ?
#
loop_
_entity_poly.entity_id
_entity_poly.type
_entity_poly.pdbx_seq_one_letter_code
_entity_poly.pdbx_strand_id
1 'polypeptide(L)'
;MAPALQRVMYGQTLPKDWIQSVFAAVNAQRALKKFSNFAAMDQDSDGASLFVAVEDWLNDGVDLPAALARTCIIDWYDKNQPGKAQWGVDGQGIQPQNLKCECFVVASENDVIVPLESSLSLAQLIDHAAVLKTRKGHIGMITGRQSESEVWQPVLNWLQS
;
A
#
# COMPACT_ATOMS: atom_id res chain seq x y z
N MET A 1 18.53 -17.96 -1.33
CA MET A 1 18.06 -16.58 -1.67
C MET A 1 17.22 -16.67 -2.94
N ALA A 2 16.03 -16.05 -2.97
CA ALA A 2 15.17 -16.13 -4.16
C ALA A 2 15.87 -15.53 -5.39
N PRO A 3 15.69 -16.13 -6.60
CA PRO A 3 16.37 -15.66 -7.82
C PRO A 3 16.20 -14.16 -8.11
N ALA A 4 15.04 -13.60 -7.79
CA ALA A 4 14.76 -12.15 -7.95
C ALA A 4 15.63 -11.27 -7.05
N LEU A 5 15.88 -11.68 -5.79
CA LEU A 5 16.79 -10.96 -4.89
C LEU A 5 18.25 -11.04 -5.37
N GLN A 6 18.66 -12.17 -5.95
CA GLN A 6 19.98 -12.26 -6.58
C GLN A 6 20.13 -11.25 -7.72
N ARG A 7 19.13 -11.12 -8.60
CA ARG A 7 19.15 -10.13 -9.69
C ARG A 7 19.36 -8.70 -9.17
N VAL A 8 18.64 -8.31 -8.13
CA VAL A 8 18.78 -6.99 -7.48
C VAL A 8 20.18 -6.79 -6.91
N MET A 9 20.77 -7.82 -6.29
CA MET A 9 22.14 -7.75 -5.75
C MET A 9 23.20 -7.60 -6.85
N TYR A 10 22.93 -8.10 -8.07
CA TYR A 10 23.78 -7.90 -9.25
C TYR A 10 23.42 -6.65 -10.08
N GLY A 11 22.67 -5.72 -9.52
CA GLY A 11 22.34 -4.44 -10.18
C GLY A 11 21.27 -4.52 -11.26
N GLN A 12 20.53 -5.65 -11.36
CA GLN A 12 19.44 -5.82 -12.30
C GLN A 12 18.10 -5.36 -11.71
N THR A 13 17.17 -4.98 -12.58
CA THR A 13 15.80 -4.60 -12.15
C THR A 13 15.08 -5.75 -11.46
N LEU A 14 14.20 -5.43 -10.51
CA LEU A 14 13.25 -6.37 -9.94
C LEU A 14 11.98 -6.35 -10.79
N PRO A 15 11.62 -7.46 -11.46
CA PRO A 15 10.45 -7.51 -12.31
C PRO A 15 9.14 -7.25 -11.54
N LYS A 16 8.23 -6.47 -12.14
CA LYS A 16 6.90 -6.22 -11.58
C LYS A 16 6.12 -7.52 -11.31
N ASP A 17 6.22 -8.49 -12.20
CA ASP A 17 5.51 -9.77 -12.08
C ASP A 17 5.95 -10.56 -10.85
N TRP A 18 7.21 -10.44 -10.44
CA TRP A 18 7.69 -11.03 -9.19
C TRP A 18 7.03 -10.35 -7.98
N ILE A 19 6.94 -9.02 -8.00
CA ILE A 19 6.29 -8.23 -6.94
C ILE A 19 4.81 -8.63 -6.83
N GLN A 20 4.10 -8.70 -7.96
CA GLN A 20 2.71 -9.14 -8.02
C GLN A 20 2.52 -10.55 -7.47
N SER A 21 3.44 -11.48 -7.80
CA SER A 21 3.43 -12.84 -7.29
C SER A 21 3.56 -12.91 -5.77
N VAL A 22 4.41 -12.06 -5.18
CA VAL A 22 4.57 -11.97 -3.73
C VAL A 22 3.27 -11.48 -3.08
N PHE A 23 2.65 -10.42 -3.59
CA PHE A 23 1.38 -9.93 -3.06
C PHE A 23 0.25 -10.95 -3.21
N ALA A 24 0.16 -11.65 -4.34
CA ALA A 24 -0.82 -12.72 -4.53
C ALA A 24 -0.63 -13.87 -3.53
N ALA A 25 0.62 -14.19 -3.17
CA ALA A 25 0.94 -15.24 -2.21
C ALA A 25 0.57 -14.88 -0.75
N VAL A 26 0.48 -13.59 -0.40
CA VAL A 26 0.11 -13.15 0.97
C VAL A 26 -1.26 -13.69 1.37
N ASN A 27 -2.22 -13.80 0.44
CA ASN A 27 -3.51 -14.40 0.71
C ASN A 27 -4.14 -15.07 -0.52
N ALA A 28 -3.60 -16.23 -0.90
CA ALA A 28 -4.04 -16.98 -2.08
C ALA A 28 -5.53 -17.39 -2.03
N GLN A 29 -6.06 -17.70 -0.85
CA GLN A 29 -7.49 -18.05 -0.71
C GLN A 29 -8.41 -16.84 -1.00
N ARG A 30 -8.00 -15.64 -0.58
CA ARG A 30 -8.74 -14.41 -0.93
C ARG A 30 -8.70 -14.13 -2.43
N ALA A 31 -7.56 -14.36 -3.08
CA ALA A 31 -7.44 -14.20 -4.52
C ALA A 31 -8.42 -15.14 -5.26
N LEU A 32 -8.43 -16.43 -4.90
CA LEU A 32 -9.38 -17.39 -5.48
C LEU A 32 -10.84 -16.96 -5.26
N LYS A 33 -11.22 -16.59 -4.04
CA LYS A 33 -12.57 -16.13 -3.72
C LYS A 33 -12.95 -14.87 -4.49
N LYS A 34 -12.02 -13.94 -4.68
CA LYS A 34 -12.21 -12.71 -5.43
C LYS A 34 -12.62 -13.01 -6.88
N PHE A 35 -11.86 -13.85 -7.58
CA PHE A 35 -12.15 -14.23 -8.97
C PHE A 35 -13.38 -15.13 -9.10
N SER A 36 -13.64 -16.01 -8.13
CA SER A 36 -14.90 -16.79 -8.10
C SER A 36 -16.12 -15.88 -7.95
N ASN A 37 -16.04 -14.85 -7.11
CA ASN A 37 -17.11 -13.88 -6.96
C ASN A 37 -17.33 -13.08 -8.25
N PHE A 38 -16.26 -12.66 -8.92
CA PHE A 38 -16.33 -11.95 -10.19
C PHE A 38 -16.99 -12.81 -11.28
N ALA A 39 -16.61 -14.09 -11.37
CA ALA A 39 -17.21 -15.03 -12.34
C ALA A 39 -18.72 -15.24 -12.13
N ALA A 40 -19.21 -15.00 -10.91
CA ALA A 40 -20.64 -15.10 -10.57
C ALA A 40 -21.41 -13.76 -10.72
N MET A 41 -20.73 -12.67 -11.07
CA MET A 41 -21.37 -11.36 -11.30
C MET A 41 -22.04 -11.32 -12.66
N ASP A 42 -23.05 -10.48 -12.78
CA ASP A 42 -23.51 -10.00 -14.07
C ASP A 42 -22.39 -9.18 -14.72
N GLN A 43 -21.88 -9.68 -15.86
CA GLN A 43 -20.72 -9.11 -16.54
C GLN A 43 -21.01 -7.73 -17.16
N ASP A 44 -22.27 -7.38 -17.38
CA ASP A 44 -22.70 -6.07 -17.87
C ASP A 44 -22.95 -5.05 -16.72
N SER A 45 -22.72 -5.46 -15.48
CA SER A 45 -22.93 -4.60 -14.31
C SER A 45 -21.79 -3.61 -14.09
N ASP A 46 -22.11 -2.45 -13.48
CA ASP A 46 -21.10 -1.47 -13.01
C ASP A 46 -20.09 -2.12 -12.04
N GLY A 47 -20.53 -3.10 -11.25
CA GLY A 47 -19.67 -3.84 -10.33
C GLY A 47 -18.62 -4.68 -11.05
N ALA A 48 -18.96 -5.32 -12.16
CA ALA A 48 -18.01 -6.07 -12.99
C ALA A 48 -17.03 -5.12 -13.68
N SER A 49 -17.53 -4.01 -14.24
CA SER A 49 -16.69 -2.97 -14.85
C SER A 49 -15.69 -2.37 -13.86
N LEU A 50 -16.13 -2.04 -12.65
CA LEU A 50 -15.25 -1.56 -11.59
C LEU A 50 -14.21 -2.61 -11.19
N PHE A 51 -14.60 -3.88 -11.08
CA PHE A 51 -13.67 -4.97 -10.78
C PHE A 51 -12.53 -5.04 -11.80
N VAL A 52 -12.87 -5.02 -13.10
CA VAL A 52 -11.88 -5.05 -14.19
C VAL A 52 -10.95 -3.83 -14.11
N ALA A 53 -11.50 -2.63 -13.96
CA ALA A 53 -10.72 -1.40 -13.87
C ALA A 53 -9.73 -1.42 -12.67
N VAL A 54 -10.14 -1.96 -11.53
CA VAL A 54 -9.28 -2.11 -10.35
C VAL A 54 -8.19 -3.15 -10.59
N GLU A 55 -8.51 -4.28 -11.23
CA GLU A 55 -7.51 -5.31 -11.56
C GLU A 55 -6.49 -4.80 -12.58
N ASP A 56 -6.94 -4.08 -13.60
CA ASP A 56 -6.05 -3.45 -14.59
C ASP A 56 -5.12 -2.45 -13.91
N TRP A 57 -5.64 -1.58 -13.07
CA TRP A 57 -4.82 -0.64 -12.29
C TRP A 57 -3.81 -1.35 -11.37
N LEU A 58 -4.20 -2.42 -10.68
CA LEU A 58 -3.30 -3.20 -9.83
C LEU A 58 -2.17 -3.87 -10.62
N ASN A 59 -2.40 -4.23 -11.87
CA ASN A 59 -1.44 -4.88 -12.74
C ASN A 59 -0.63 -3.91 -13.61
N ASP A 60 -0.97 -2.64 -13.64
CA ASP A 60 -0.25 -1.58 -14.36
C ASP A 60 0.97 -1.10 -13.54
N GLY A 61 1.92 -1.98 -13.37
CA GLY A 61 3.16 -1.71 -12.65
C GLY A 61 4.37 -1.63 -13.57
N VAL A 62 5.47 -1.08 -13.06
CA VAL A 62 6.77 -1.04 -13.72
C VAL A 62 7.82 -1.82 -12.93
N ASP A 63 8.84 -2.30 -13.62
CA ASP A 63 9.99 -2.94 -12.97
C ASP A 63 10.70 -1.94 -12.05
N LEU A 64 11.10 -2.38 -10.85
CA LEU A 64 11.85 -1.51 -9.94
C LEU A 64 13.36 -1.53 -10.30
N PRO A 65 13.98 -0.35 -10.47
CA PRO A 65 15.43 -0.27 -10.57
C PRO A 65 16.12 -0.92 -9.37
N ALA A 66 17.26 -1.56 -9.57
CA ALA A 66 17.96 -2.33 -8.54
C ALA A 66 18.21 -1.54 -7.25
N ALA A 67 18.61 -0.27 -7.38
CA ALA A 67 18.86 0.58 -6.22
C ALA A 67 17.59 0.79 -5.38
N LEU A 68 16.47 1.10 -6.05
CA LEU A 68 15.18 1.28 -5.37
C LEU A 68 14.67 -0.03 -4.76
N ALA A 69 14.73 -1.13 -5.50
CA ALA A 69 14.34 -2.45 -5.00
C ALA A 69 15.16 -2.85 -3.77
N ARG A 70 16.48 -2.57 -3.77
CA ARG A 70 17.35 -2.80 -2.62
C ARG A 70 16.91 -1.97 -1.41
N THR A 71 16.67 -0.69 -1.60
CA THR A 71 16.19 0.20 -0.53
C THR A 71 14.87 -0.31 0.05
N CYS A 72 13.88 -0.61 -0.80
CA CYS A 72 12.58 -1.11 -0.34
C CYS A 72 12.72 -2.43 0.45
N ILE A 73 13.43 -3.42 -0.11
CA ILE A 73 13.47 -4.76 0.47
C ILE A 73 14.41 -4.82 1.68
N ILE A 74 15.61 -4.24 1.57
CA ILE A 74 16.63 -4.39 2.60
C ILE A 74 16.50 -3.28 3.64
N ASP A 75 16.49 -2.01 3.21
CA ASP A 75 16.59 -0.91 4.15
C ASP A 75 15.26 -0.62 4.84
N TRP A 76 14.13 -0.71 4.11
CA TRP A 76 12.82 -0.47 4.70
C TRP A 76 12.22 -1.74 5.32
N TYR A 77 12.16 -2.85 4.58
CA TYR A 77 11.45 -4.05 5.03
C TYR A 77 12.25 -4.88 6.03
N ASP A 78 13.49 -5.24 5.70
CA ASP A 78 14.33 -6.09 6.56
C ASP A 78 14.89 -5.32 7.76
N LYS A 79 15.53 -4.17 7.52
CA LYS A 79 16.17 -3.37 8.57
C LYS A 79 15.21 -2.41 9.29
N ASN A 80 14.05 -2.12 8.70
CA ASN A 80 13.09 -1.13 9.19
C ASN A 80 13.75 0.24 9.52
N GLN A 81 14.56 0.76 8.60
CA GLN A 81 15.23 2.05 8.78
C GLN A 81 14.25 3.22 9.00
N PRO A 82 13.09 3.31 8.26
CA PRO A 82 12.10 4.35 8.52
C PRO A 82 11.57 4.33 9.96
N GLY A 83 11.17 3.17 10.47
CA GLY A 83 10.66 3.03 11.84
C GLY A 83 11.71 3.27 12.94
N LYS A 84 13.01 3.18 12.59
CA LYS A 84 14.15 3.48 13.48
C LYS A 84 14.66 4.91 13.32
N ALA A 85 14.02 5.76 12.51
CA ALA A 85 14.49 7.10 12.15
C ALA A 85 15.93 7.12 11.56
N GLN A 86 16.28 6.07 10.82
CA GLN A 86 17.60 5.89 10.20
C GLN A 86 17.56 6.01 8.68
N TRP A 87 16.36 6.23 8.11
CA TRP A 87 16.23 6.41 6.67
C TRP A 87 16.70 7.80 6.24
N GLY A 88 17.43 7.85 5.13
CA GLY A 88 17.92 9.09 4.54
C GLY A 88 17.81 9.08 3.02
N VAL A 89 17.74 10.27 2.44
CA VAL A 89 17.79 10.52 1.00
C VAL A 89 18.86 11.57 0.74
N ASP A 90 19.76 11.31 -0.19
CA ASP A 90 20.88 12.21 -0.53
C ASP A 90 21.69 12.69 0.67
N GLY A 91 21.94 11.77 1.63
CA GLY A 91 22.71 12.06 2.84
C GLY A 91 21.94 12.84 3.91
N GLN A 92 20.65 13.16 3.68
CA GLN A 92 19.81 13.84 4.66
C GLN A 92 18.85 12.84 5.32
N GLY A 93 18.86 12.79 6.66
CA GLY A 93 17.94 11.97 7.43
C GLY A 93 16.50 12.44 7.29
N ILE A 94 15.60 11.52 7.00
CA ILE A 94 14.16 11.79 6.93
C ILE A 94 13.58 11.76 8.35
N GLN A 95 13.01 12.88 8.76
CA GLN A 95 12.46 13.08 10.09
C GLN A 95 10.97 13.52 9.96
N PRO A 96 9.99 12.61 10.13
CA PRO A 96 8.56 12.93 9.97
C PRO A 96 8.09 14.06 10.89
N GLN A 97 8.67 14.19 12.08
CA GLN A 97 8.38 15.25 13.03
C GLN A 97 8.74 16.67 12.52
N ASN A 98 9.54 16.77 11.47
CA ASN A 98 9.87 18.06 10.85
C ASN A 98 8.83 18.54 9.84
N LEU A 99 7.81 17.73 9.53
CA LEU A 99 6.70 18.16 8.67
C LEU A 99 5.96 19.35 9.31
N LYS A 100 5.72 20.37 8.49
CA LYS A 100 5.05 21.60 8.93
C LYS A 100 3.62 21.71 8.38
N CYS A 101 3.25 20.84 7.43
CA CYS A 101 1.89 20.76 6.93
C CYS A 101 1.05 19.87 7.84
N GLU A 102 -0.23 20.16 7.86
CA GLU A 102 -1.22 19.24 8.45
C GLU A 102 -1.20 17.90 7.73
N CYS A 103 -1.38 16.84 8.48
CA CYS A 103 -1.35 15.48 7.97
C CYS A 103 -2.61 14.72 8.38
N PHE A 104 -3.15 13.94 7.44
CA PHE A 104 -4.30 13.07 7.69
C PHE A 104 -3.93 11.64 7.31
N VAL A 105 -3.94 10.74 8.28
CA VAL A 105 -3.58 9.33 8.10
C VAL A 105 -4.85 8.49 8.11
N VAL A 106 -5.09 7.76 7.02
CA VAL A 106 -6.15 6.76 6.97
C VAL A 106 -5.53 5.38 7.21
N ALA A 107 -5.99 4.70 8.25
CA ALA A 107 -5.47 3.40 8.66
C ALA A 107 -6.60 2.37 8.74
N SER A 108 -6.34 1.14 8.31
CA SER A 108 -7.33 0.07 8.32
C SER A 108 -7.06 -0.98 9.41
N GLU A 109 -8.10 -1.32 10.17
CA GLU A 109 -8.06 -2.40 11.17
C GLU A 109 -8.05 -3.81 10.52
N ASN A 110 -8.55 -3.92 9.27
CA ASN A 110 -8.67 -5.18 8.54
C ASN A 110 -7.69 -5.29 7.36
N ASP A 111 -6.67 -4.44 7.33
CA ASP A 111 -5.61 -4.51 6.33
C ASP A 111 -4.68 -5.69 6.64
N VAL A 112 -4.59 -6.62 5.68
CA VAL A 112 -3.70 -7.79 5.79
C VAL A 112 -2.33 -7.56 5.14
N ILE A 113 -2.15 -6.43 4.45
CA ILE A 113 -0.91 -6.05 3.78
C ILE A 113 -0.11 -5.11 4.68
N VAL A 114 -0.79 -4.09 5.21
CA VAL A 114 -0.19 -3.10 6.12
C VAL A 114 -0.86 -3.21 7.48
N PRO A 115 -0.24 -3.82 8.47
CA PRO A 115 -0.78 -3.88 9.83
C PRO A 115 -1.12 -2.49 10.37
N LEU A 116 -2.20 -2.40 11.15
CA LEU A 116 -2.67 -1.13 11.73
C LEU A 116 -1.56 -0.36 12.46
N GLU A 117 -0.76 -1.07 13.23
CA GLU A 117 0.35 -0.50 14.00
C GLU A 117 1.39 0.17 13.10
N SER A 118 1.64 -0.39 11.90
CA SER A 118 2.57 0.18 10.91
C SER A 118 2.06 1.53 10.38
N SER A 119 0.76 1.64 10.10
CA SER A 119 0.14 2.90 9.68
C SER A 119 0.12 3.94 10.81
N LEU A 120 -0.20 3.51 12.03
CA LEU A 120 -0.28 4.40 13.19
C LEU A 120 1.08 4.88 13.66
N SER A 121 2.15 4.10 13.46
CA SER A 121 3.51 4.51 13.85
C SER A 121 3.96 5.78 13.14
N LEU A 122 3.60 5.97 11.86
CA LEU A 122 3.87 7.22 11.16
C LEU A 122 3.09 8.39 11.75
N ALA A 123 1.80 8.19 12.02
CA ALA A 123 0.96 9.24 12.63
C ALA A 123 1.49 9.68 14.00
N GLN A 124 2.06 8.76 14.77
CA GLN A 124 2.66 9.08 16.09
C GLN A 124 3.96 9.90 15.99
N LEU A 125 4.65 9.86 14.85
CA LEU A 125 5.87 10.64 14.61
C LEU A 125 5.59 12.05 14.06
N ILE A 126 4.37 12.31 13.60
CA ILE A 126 3.97 13.60 13.02
C ILE A 126 3.15 14.35 14.04
N ASP A 127 3.63 15.51 14.47
CA ASP A 127 2.89 16.39 15.36
C ASP A 127 1.56 16.79 14.69
N HIS A 128 0.47 16.67 15.44
CA HIS A 128 -0.88 17.04 14.99
C HIS A 128 -1.42 16.24 13.79
N ALA A 129 -0.95 15.02 13.54
CA ALA A 129 -1.55 14.17 12.52
C ALA A 129 -2.97 13.74 12.94
N ALA A 130 -3.96 14.06 12.11
CA ALA A 130 -5.31 13.51 12.25
C ALA A 130 -5.33 12.05 11.80
N VAL A 131 -6.11 11.20 12.46
CA VAL A 131 -6.18 9.77 12.16
C VAL A 131 -7.62 9.34 11.96
N LEU A 132 -7.90 8.73 10.81
CA LEU A 132 -9.14 8.03 10.53
C LEU A 132 -8.88 6.52 10.52
N LYS A 133 -9.58 5.77 11.38
CA LYS A 133 -9.56 4.31 11.36
C LYS A 133 -10.77 3.77 10.61
N THR A 134 -10.55 2.81 9.72
CA THR A 134 -11.62 2.12 8.99
C THR A 134 -11.49 0.61 9.13
N ARG A 135 -12.60 -0.12 8.90
CA ARG A 135 -12.61 -1.60 8.87
C ARG A 135 -12.56 -2.17 7.45
N LYS A 136 -12.33 -1.33 6.44
CA LYS A 136 -12.18 -1.80 5.05
C LYS A 136 -10.83 -2.49 4.88
N GLY A 137 -10.69 -3.36 3.89
CA GLY A 137 -9.37 -3.91 3.52
C GLY A 137 -8.52 -2.88 2.77
N HIS A 138 -7.28 -3.21 2.48
CA HIS A 138 -6.27 -2.35 1.86
C HIS A 138 -6.80 -1.56 0.65
N ILE A 139 -7.26 -2.25 -0.36
CA ILE A 139 -7.87 -1.63 -1.55
C ILE A 139 -9.32 -1.18 -1.28
N GLY A 140 -10.04 -1.92 -0.43
CA GLY A 140 -11.44 -1.66 -0.11
C GLY A 140 -11.69 -0.32 0.58
N MET A 141 -10.69 0.30 1.22
CA MET A 141 -10.82 1.65 1.75
C MET A 141 -10.87 2.71 0.64
N ILE A 142 -10.41 2.39 -0.57
CA ILE A 142 -10.44 3.28 -1.72
C ILE A 142 -11.62 2.96 -2.65
N THR A 143 -11.85 1.70 -2.98
CA THR A 143 -12.81 1.25 -4.01
C THR A 143 -14.05 0.53 -3.46
N GLY A 144 -14.16 0.35 -2.16
CA GLY A 144 -15.29 -0.35 -1.53
C GLY A 144 -16.60 0.43 -1.63
N ARG A 145 -17.75 -0.27 -1.59
CA ARG A 145 -19.09 0.35 -1.70
C ARG A 145 -19.36 1.50 -0.74
N GLN A 146 -18.73 1.52 0.41
CA GLN A 146 -18.91 2.54 1.44
C GLN A 146 -17.67 3.42 1.60
N SER A 147 -16.67 3.29 0.71
CA SER A 147 -15.44 4.08 0.79
C SER A 147 -15.71 5.57 0.64
N GLU A 148 -16.72 5.95 -0.15
CA GLU A 148 -17.15 7.34 -0.32
C GLU A 148 -17.55 7.96 1.02
N SER A 149 -18.47 7.35 1.74
CA SER A 149 -18.97 7.89 3.01
C SER A 149 -18.00 7.70 4.19
N GLU A 150 -17.27 6.59 4.24
CA GLU A 150 -16.43 6.23 5.39
C GLU A 150 -14.99 6.77 5.28
N VAL A 151 -14.51 7.05 4.06
CA VAL A 151 -13.12 7.48 3.83
C VAL A 151 -13.06 8.77 3.03
N TRP A 152 -13.65 8.81 1.83
CA TRP A 152 -13.52 9.97 0.94
C TRP A 152 -14.14 11.23 1.52
N GLN A 153 -15.36 11.16 2.05
CA GLN A 153 -16.01 12.32 2.63
C GLN A 153 -15.28 12.90 3.85
N PRO A 154 -14.80 12.10 4.82
CA PRO A 154 -13.92 12.57 5.89
C PRO A 154 -12.63 13.22 5.39
N VAL A 155 -11.97 12.65 4.37
CA VAL A 155 -10.77 13.27 3.76
C VAL A 155 -11.11 14.59 3.11
N LEU A 156 -12.19 14.65 2.33
CA LEU A 156 -12.64 15.91 1.69
C LEU A 156 -12.99 16.98 2.71
N ASN A 157 -13.68 16.63 3.78
CA ASN A 157 -14.03 17.58 4.84
C ASN A 157 -12.78 18.14 5.52
N TRP A 158 -11.77 17.28 5.76
CA TRP A 158 -10.50 17.72 6.32
C TRP A 158 -9.71 18.62 5.37
N LEU A 159 -9.73 18.33 4.06
CA LEU A 159 -9.05 19.17 3.06
C LEU A 159 -9.70 20.58 2.91
N GLN A 160 -10.94 20.73 3.36
CA GLN A 160 -11.70 21.99 3.27
C GLN A 160 -11.69 22.77 4.59
N SER A 161 -11.18 22.18 5.66
CA SER A 161 -11.09 22.84 6.97
C SER A 161 -9.83 23.70 7.08
#